data_eb2674320cd508a4b530ae1e2dcbd498
#
_entry.id   eb2674320cd508a4b530ae1e2dcbd498
#
_cell.length_a   1.000
_cell.length_b   1.000
_cell.length_c   1.000
_cell.angle_alpha   90.00
_cell.angle_beta   90.00
_cell.angle_gamma   90.00
#
_symmetry.space_group_name_H-M   'P 1'
#
loop_
_entity.id
_entity.type
_entity.pdbx_description
1 polymer ?
#
loop_
_entity_poly.entity_id
_entity_poly.type
_entity_poly.pdbx_seq_one_letter_code
_entity_poly.pdbx_strand_id
1 'polypeptide(L)'
;GSMEQIAPFIAYVLQTLMIAVTLIVVAVPEGLPMAVTLSLAYSMRRMLRTNNLVRKMHACETMGATTVICTDKTGTLTQNQMKVDDIKVYATNVSDNVINEGFAVNSTASIDFSIVTKPQVLGNPTEGALLLWLSSKGIDYRMLRESVNIVKELPFSTERKYMATIVESAAIPDKKVLYVKGAPEIIFNICKISDVDKGTVDKQLITYQERAMRTLGFAYQVLENDDTVIENDKLIAGSLHFIGIAAIADLVRADVPNAVKECLNAGINIKIVTGDTPGTAKEIGRQIGLWSSTDTDNNII
;
A
#
# COMPACT_ATOMS: atom_id res chain seq x y z
N GLY A 1 25.44 -85.60 -23.45
CA GLY A 1 25.30 -84.55 -24.48
C GLY A 1 24.65 -83.26 -24.05
N SER A 2 23.89 -83.18 -22.92
CA SER A 2 23.16 -81.91 -22.60
C SER A 2 23.89 -80.98 -21.64
N MET A 3 24.80 -81.48 -20.81
CA MET A 3 25.53 -80.61 -19.86
C MET A 3 26.73 -79.87 -20.51
N GLU A 4 27.36 -80.39 -21.52
CA GLU A 4 28.47 -79.73 -22.25
C GLU A 4 28.01 -78.52 -23.10
N GLN A 5 26.75 -78.45 -23.50
CA GLN A 5 26.19 -77.36 -24.27
C GLN A 5 25.59 -76.26 -23.38
N ILE A 6 25.24 -76.56 -22.12
CA ILE A 6 24.64 -75.61 -21.17
C ILE A 6 25.72 -74.64 -20.64
N ALA A 7 26.92 -75.10 -20.35
CA ALA A 7 28.00 -74.25 -19.82
C ALA A 7 28.41 -73.11 -20.76
N PRO A 8 28.62 -73.33 -22.08
CA PRO A 8 28.95 -72.23 -23.00
C PRO A 8 27.75 -71.28 -23.23
N PHE A 9 26.52 -71.78 -23.16
CA PHE A 9 25.33 -70.95 -23.26
C PHE A 9 25.18 -69.97 -22.06
N ILE A 10 25.37 -70.52 -20.85
CA ILE A 10 25.39 -69.69 -19.62
C ILE A 10 26.50 -68.66 -19.69
N ALA A 11 27.70 -69.01 -20.10
CA ALA A 11 28.82 -68.10 -20.25
C ALA A 11 28.51 -66.99 -21.24
N TYR A 12 27.86 -67.30 -22.37
CA TYR A 12 27.47 -66.32 -23.38
C TYR A 12 26.39 -65.33 -22.82
N VAL A 13 25.39 -65.86 -22.11
CA VAL A 13 24.36 -65.04 -21.48
C VAL A 13 24.95 -64.10 -20.43
N LEU A 14 25.85 -64.60 -19.58
CA LEU A 14 26.55 -63.76 -18.58
C LEU A 14 27.42 -62.71 -19.23
N GLN A 15 28.15 -63.03 -20.30
CA GLN A 15 29.00 -62.05 -21.01
C GLN A 15 28.11 -60.97 -21.67
N THR A 16 26.99 -61.34 -22.28
CA THR A 16 26.05 -60.39 -22.88
C THR A 16 25.46 -59.51 -21.82
N LEU A 17 25.08 -60.06 -20.67
CA LEU A 17 24.58 -59.27 -19.52
C LEU A 17 25.61 -58.26 -18.99
N MET A 18 26.88 -58.72 -18.85
CA MET A 18 27.94 -57.82 -18.40
C MET A 18 28.22 -56.71 -19.40
N ILE A 19 28.19 -56.97 -20.70
CA ILE A 19 28.33 -55.93 -21.73
C ILE A 19 27.17 -54.94 -21.63
N ALA A 20 25.91 -55.41 -21.48
CA ALA A 20 24.74 -54.57 -21.34
C ALA A 20 24.81 -53.69 -20.11
N VAL A 21 25.20 -54.21 -18.95
CA VAL A 21 25.40 -53.46 -17.71
C VAL A 21 26.49 -52.40 -17.88
N THR A 22 27.62 -52.81 -18.51
CA THR A 22 28.74 -51.87 -18.78
C THR A 22 28.30 -50.72 -19.68
N LEU A 23 27.53 -51.01 -20.74
CA LEU A 23 27.00 -49.95 -21.63
C LEU A 23 26.02 -49.02 -20.89
N ILE A 24 25.19 -49.51 -20.00
CA ILE A 24 24.29 -48.72 -19.20
C ILE A 24 25.09 -47.78 -18.26
N VAL A 25 26.07 -48.32 -17.56
CA VAL A 25 26.91 -47.53 -16.63
C VAL A 25 27.69 -46.44 -17.38
N VAL A 26 28.30 -46.76 -18.53
CA VAL A 26 29.05 -45.79 -19.33
C VAL A 26 28.12 -44.77 -19.99
N ALA A 27 26.90 -45.14 -20.34
CA ALA A 27 25.92 -44.25 -20.96
C ALA A 27 25.34 -43.18 -19.97
N VAL A 28 25.38 -43.45 -18.66
CA VAL A 28 24.95 -42.49 -17.63
C VAL A 28 26.13 -41.60 -17.26
N PRO A 29 26.10 -40.30 -17.60
CA PRO A 29 27.18 -39.40 -17.24
C PRO A 29 27.18 -39.17 -15.72
N GLU A 30 28.07 -39.82 -15.00
CA GLU A 30 28.17 -39.79 -13.52
C GLU A 30 28.38 -38.38 -12.96
N GLY A 31 28.97 -37.50 -13.76
CA GLY A 31 29.17 -36.09 -13.39
C GLY A 31 27.91 -35.23 -13.46
N LEU A 32 26.86 -35.63 -14.19
CA LEU A 32 25.66 -34.82 -14.40
C LEU A 32 24.86 -34.57 -13.11
N PRO A 33 24.55 -35.58 -12.28
CA PRO A 33 23.83 -35.35 -11.00
C PRO A 33 24.63 -34.42 -10.06
N MET A 34 25.96 -34.56 -10.03
CA MET A 34 26.84 -33.74 -9.23
C MET A 34 26.85 -32.26 -9.72
N ALA A 35 26.95 -32.05 -11.02
CA ALA A 35 26.93 -30.73 -11.63
C ALA A 35 25.58 -30.01 -11.37
N VAL A 36 24.46 -30.72 -11.51
CA VAL A 36 23.12 -30.20 -11.19
C VAL A 36 23.01 -29.81 -9.71
N THR A 37 23.45 -30.68 -8.81
CA THR A 37 23.41 -30.44 -7.36
C THR A 37 24.26 -29.23 -6.98
N LEU A 38 25.48 -29.09 -7.52
CA LEU A 38 26.33 -27.93 -7.28
C LEU A 38 25.70 -26.64 -7.82
N SER A 39 25.10 -26.65 -8.99
CA SER A 39 24.43 -25.52 -9.60
C SER A 39 23.24 -25.07 -8.75
N LEU A 40 22.41 -26.00 -8.27
CA LEU A 40 21.28 -25.72 -7.39
C LEU A 40 21.76 -25.17 -6.03
N ALA A 41 22.83 -25.73 -5.46
CA ALA A 41 23.39 -25.23 -4.21
C ALA A 41 23.92 -23.80 -4.35
N TYR A 42 24.56 -23.48 -5.47
CA TYR A 42 25.03 -22.14 -5.78
C TYR A 42 23.86 -21.15 -5.94
N SER A 43 22.81 -21.56 -6.65
CA SER A 43 21.59 -20.77 -6.82
C SER A 43 20.92 -20.50 -5.47
N MET A 44 20.78 -21.51 -4.61
CA MET A 44 20.25 -21.37 -3.26
C MET A 44 21.06 -20.37 -2.42
N ARG A 45 22.40 -20.44 -2.49
CA ARG A 45 23.29 -19.49 -1.79
C ARG A 45 23.13 -18.05 -2.32
N ARG A 46 22.94 -17.88 -3.63
CA ARG A 46 22.71 -16.57 -4.25
C ARG A 46 21.36 -16.00 -3.79
N MET A 47 20.30 -16.80 -3.75
CA MET A 47 18.98 -16.40 -3.28
C MET A 47 19.00 -16.00 -1.80
N LEU A 48 19.76 -16.72 -0.96
CA LEU A 48 19.91 -16.36 0.45
C LEU A 48 20.53 -14.96 0.64
N ARG A 49 21.49 -14.57 -0.24
CA ARG A 49 22.09 -13.23 -0.20
C ARG A 49 21.11 -12.10 -0.53
N THR A 50 20.01 -12.42 -1.19
CA THR A 50 18.92 -11.48 -1.53
C THR A 50 17.72 -11.63 -0.58
N ASN A 51 17.95 -12.16 0.63
CA ASN A 51 16.94 -12.40 1.67
C ASN A 51 15.84 -13.40 1.26
N ASN A 52 16.10 -14.27 0.29
CA ASN A 52 15.19 -15.34 -0.11
C ASN A 52 15.65 -16.67 0.51
N LEU A 53 14.98 -17.12 1.56
CA LEU A 53 15.30 -18.37 2.23
C LEU A 53 14.71 -19.57 1.45
N VAL A 54 15.56 -20.32 0.77
CA VAL A 54 15.20 -21.57 0.12
C VAL A 54 15.54 -22.73 1.05
N ARG A 55 14.55 -23.50 1.45
CA ARG A 55 14.69 -24.64 2.38
C ARG A 55 14.91 -25.97 1.69
N LYS A 56 14.51 -26.08 0.43
CA LYS A 56 14.66 -27.29 -0.39
C LYS A 56 15.35 -26.94 -1.71
N MET A 57 16.42 -27.63 -2.04
CA MET A 57 17.27 -27.34 -3.21
C MET A 57 16.46 -27.41 -4.53
N HIS A 58 15.58 -28.39 -4.68
CA HIS A 58 14.72 -28.52 -5.88
C HIS A 58 13.72 -27.37 -6.05
N ALA A 59 13.45 -26.56 -5.00
CA ALA A 59 12.61 -25.38 -5.13
C ALA A 59 13.23 -24.35 -6.07
N CYS A 60 14.55 -24.27 -6.17
CA CYS A 60 15.24 -23.37 -7.12
C CYS A 60 14.93 -23.74 -8.57
N GLU A 61 14.84 -25.03 -8.88
CA GLU A 61 14.47 -25.54 -10.21
C GLU A 61 13.01 -25.19 -10.55
N THR A 62 12.09 -25.48 -9.62
CA THR A 62 10.67 -25.15 -9.77
C THR A 62 10.46 -23.65 -9.97
N MET A 63 11.14 -22.81 -9.20
CA MET A 63 11.08 -21.34 -9.35
C MET A 63 11.66 -20.90 -10.70
N GLY A 64 12.75 -21.51 -11.17
CA GLY A 64 13.33 -21.22 -12.47
C GLY A 64 12.43 -21.56 -13.66
N ALA A 65 11.46 -22.45 -13.48
CA ALA A 65 10.47 -22.84 -14.48
C ALA A 65 9.13 -22.07 -14.36
N THR A 66 9.06 -21.07 -13.49
CA THR A 66 7.85 -20.30 -13.27
C THR A 66 7.49 -19.45 -14.50
N THR A 67 6.26 -19.57 -14.96
CA THR A 67 5.72 -18.81 -16.10
C THR A 67 4.72 -17.73 -15.68
N VAL A 68 4.16 -17.84 -14.47
CA VAL A 68 3.18 -16.93 -13.92
C VAL A 68 3.46 -16.69 -12.45
N ILE A 69 3.45 -15.42 -12.03
CA ILE A 69 3.50 -14.99 -10.63
C ILE A 69 2.16 -14.35 -10.28
N CYS A 70 1.47 -14.93 -9.29
CA CYS A 70 0.32 -14.31 -8.67
C CYS A 70 0.78 -13.57 -7.41
N THR A 71 0.55 -12.27 -7.35
CA THR A 71 1.02 -11.42 -6.24
C THR A 71 -0.16 -10.72 -5.58
N ASP A 72 -0.13 -10.63 -4.26
CA ASP A 72 -1.03 -9.75 -3.53
C ASP A 72 -0.59 -8.28 -3.70
N LYS A 73 -1.54 -7.37 -3.61
CA LYS A 73 -1.31 -5.93 -3.67
C LYS A 73 -0.70 -5.40 -2.38
N THR A 74 -1.43 -5.58 -1.27
CA THR A 74 -1.16 -4.90 -0.01
C THR A 74 0.05 -5.47 0.72
N GLY A 75 1.04 -4.63 1.00
CA GLY A 75 2.28 -5.04 1.68
C GLY A 75 3.28 -5.81 0.81
N THR A 76 2.89 -6.21 -0.41
CA THR A 76 3.78 -6.84 -1.40
C THR A 76 4.14 -5.85 -2.50
N LEU A 77 3.18 -5.39 -3.28
CA LEU A 77 3.38 -4.36 -4.30
C LEU A 77 3.40 -2.96 -3.69
N THR A 78 2.69 -2.77 -2.59
CA THR A 78 2.59 -1.50 -1.86
C THR A 78 3.29 -1.56 -0.51
N GLN A 79 3.48 -0.38 0.11
CA GLN A 79 4.18 -0.26 1.39
C GLN A 79 3.35 -0.70 2.60
N ASN A 80 2.05 -0.99 2.41
CA ASN A 80 1.07 -1.20 3.49
C ASN A 80 1.08 -0.04 4.51
N GLN A 81 1.25 1.17 4.01
CA GLN A 81 1.27 2.38 4.80
C GLN A 81 0.57 3.49 4.04
N MET A 82 -0.54 3.98 4.59
CA MET A 82 -1.24 5.13 4.03
C MET A 82 -0.38 6.38 4.15
N LYS A 83 -0.23 7.11 3.05
CA LYS A 83 0.48 8.39 2.97
C LYS A 83 -0.35 9.39 2.21
N VAL A 84 -0.18 10.66 2.57
CA VAL A 84 -0.73 11.76 1.80
C VAL A 84 0.03 11.85 0.48
N ASP A 85 -0.70 11.75 -0.63
CA ASP A 85 -0.17 11.94 -1.99
C ASP A 85 -0.32 13.39 -2.43
N ASP A 86 -1.49 13.99 -2.15
CA ASP A 86 -1.77 15.38 -2.50
C ASP A 86 -2.66 16.05 -1.46
N ILE A 87 -2.46 17.36 -1.24
CA ILE A 87 -3.36 18.21 -0.47
C ILE A 87 -3.72 19.42 -1.32
N LYS A 88 -4.99 19.55 -1.64
CA LYS A 88 -5.53 20.69 -2.38
C LYS A 88 -6.20 21.64 -1.41
N VAL A 89 -5.56 22.77 -1.16
CA VAL A 89 -6.11 23.86 -0.37
C VAL A 89 -6.78 24.85 -1.30
N TYR A 90 -8.04 25.15 -1.05
CA TYR A 90 -8.83 26.11 -1.82
C TYR A 90 -9.04 27.42 -1.07
N ALA A 91 -9.07 27.38 0.28
CA ALA A 91 -9.23 28.58 1.09
C ALA A 91 -8.05 29.54 0.92
N THR A 92 -8.33 30.77 0.55
CA THR A 92 -7.31 31.79 0.25
C THR A 92 -6.76 32.50 1.49
N ASN A 93 -7.54 32.54 2.58
CA ASN A 93 -7.25 33.29 3.81
C ASN A 93 -6.99 32.39 5.02
N VAL A 94 -6.55 31.16 4.82
CA VAL A 94 -6.21 30.23 5.88
C VAL A 94 -4.69 30.09 6.00
N SER A 95 -4.15 30.19 7.21
CA SER A 95 -2.72 29.98 7.43
C SER A 95 -2.39 28.49 7.53
N ASP A 96 -1.15 28.14 7.15
CA ASP A 96 -0.66 26.76 7.33
C ASP A 96 -0.73 26.28 8.78
N ASN A 97 -0.59 27.21 9.76
CA ASN A 97 -0.70 26.87 11.17
C ASN A 97 -2.09 26.35 11.54
N VAL A 98 -3.16 26.92 10.98
CA VAL A 98 -4.55 26.48 11.19
C VAL A 98 -4.75 25.09 10.59
N ILE A 99 -4.22 24.83 9.39
CA ILE A 99 -4.31 23.53 8.75
C ILE A 99 -3.54 22.48 9.55
N ASN A 100 -2.32 22.79 9.97
CA ASN A 100 -1.47 21.87 10.72
C ASN A 100 -2.07 21.55 12.10
N GLU A 101 -2.60 22.56 12.80
CA GLU A 101 -3.31 22.39 14.07
C GLU A 101 -4.53 21.48 13.86
N GLY A 102 -5.37 21.75 12.85
CA GLY A 102 -6.55 20.96 12.54
C GLY A 102 -6.22 19.50 12.25
N PHE A 103 -5.15 19.21 11.51
CA PHE A 103 -4.71 17.85 11.26
C PHE A 103 -4.21 17.13 12.52
N ALA A 104 -3.52 17.86 13.40
CA ALA A 104 -3.01 17.31 14.64
C ALA A 104 -4.11 17.00 15.66
N VAL A 105 -5.00 17.99 15.91
CA VAL A 105 -5.95 17.93 17.02
C VAL A 105 -7.25 17.21 16.69
N ASN A 106 -7.73 17.32 15.44
CA ASN A 106 -8.94 16.64 15.00
C ASN A 106 -8.62 15.22 14.49
N SER A 107 -8.02 14.40 15.35
CA SER A 107 -7.58 13.04 15.00
C SER A 107 -7.47 12.17 16.25
N THR A 108 -7.96 10.93 16.15
CA THR A 108 -7.83 9.90 17.17
C THR A 108 -6.58 9.02 16.98
N ALA A 109 -5.91 9.12 15.85
CA ALA A 109 -4.70 8.37 15.56
C ALA A 109 -3.48 8.91 16.33
N SER A 110 -2.48 8.06 16.50
CA SER A 110 -1.15 8.42 17.00
C SER A 110 -0.07 7.68 16.21
N ILE A 111 1.19 8.09 16.36
CA ILE A 111 2.32 7.46 15.69
C ILE A 111 3.29 6.96 16.74
N ASP A 112 3.66 5.69 16.63
CA ASP A 112 4.75 5.10 17.38
C ASP A 112 6.06 5.29 16.61
N PHE A 113 6.99 6.02 17.19
CA PHE A 113 8.33 6.30 16.68
C PHE A 113 9.41 5.42 17.31
N SER A 114 9.05 4.34 18.01
CA SER A 114 10.04 3.43 18.63
C SER A 114 11.07 2.94 17.60
N ILE A 115 10.65 2.78 16.34
CA ILE A 115 11.52 2.49 15.21
C ILE A 115 11.53 3.72 14.29
N VAL A 116 12.52 4.59 14.43
CA VAL A 116 12.62 5.87 13.70
C VAL A 116 12.54 5.69 12.18
N THR A 117 13.12 4.61 11.66
CA THR A 117 13.13 4.30 10.21
C THR A 117 11.80 3.77 9.69
N LYS A 118 10.89 3.35 10.58
CA LYS A 118 9.59 2.78 10.23
C LYS A 118 8.52 3.16 11.25
N PRO A 119 8.08 4.42 11.28
CA PRO A 119 7.02 4.86 12.18
C PRO A 119 5.75 4.07 11.93
N GLN A 120 5.08 3.64 13.00
CA GLN A 120 3.83 2.88 12.93
C GLN A 120 2.65 3.74 13.33
N VAL A 121 1.61 3.74 12.52
CA VAL A 121 0.35 4.40 12.83
C VAL A 121 -0.46 3.51 13.78
N LEU A 122 -0.89 4.07 14.90
CA LEU A 122 -1.82 3.48 15.85
C LEU A 122 -3.18 4.17 15.67
N GLY A 123 -4.23 3.38 15.44
CA GLY A 123 -5.57 3.89 15.17
C GLY A 123 -5.90 3.93 13.67
N ASN A 124 -6.66 4.93 13.24
CA ASN A 124 -7.13 5.03 11.85
C ASN A 124 -5.97 5.35 10.88
N PRO A 125 -5.69 4.48 9.88
CA PRO A 125 -4.58 4.67 8.95
C PRO A 125 -4.67 5.96 8.11
N THR A 126 -5.89 6.40 7.78
CA THR A 126 -6.13 7.61 7.00
C THR A 126 -5.79 8.86 7.81
N GLU A 127 -6.16 8.87 9.10
CA GLU A 127 -5.78 9.95 10.02
C GLU A 127 -4.27 9.94 10.28
N GLY A 128 -3.70 8.76 10.49
CA GLY A 128 -2.26 8.60 10.67
C GLY A 128 -1.44 9.11 9.50
N ALA A 129 -1.98 9.01 8.26
CA ALA A 129 -1.33 9.58 7.08
C ALA A 129 -1.14 11.10 7.18
N LEU A 130 -2.13 11.83 7.73
CA LEU A 130 -2.02 13.27 7.97
C LEU A 130 -0.95 13.60 9.02
N LEU A 131 -0.88 12.80 10.09
CA LEU A 131 0.15 12.97 11.13
C LEU A 131 1.55 12.67 10.61
N LEU A 132 1.72 11.66 9.76
CA LEU A 132 2.98 11.35 9.08
C LEU A 132 3.38 12.48 8.12
N TRP A 133 2.40 13.08 7.44
CA TRP A 133 2.65 14.24 6.58
C TRP A 133 3.15 15.45 7.37
N LEU A 134 2.56 15.75 8.54
CA LEU A 134 3.08 16.78 9.45
C LEU A 134 4.53 16.48 9.85
N SER A 135 4.81 15.25 10.26
CA SER A 135 6.16 14.81 10.63
C SER A 135 7.16 14.97 9.48
N SER A 136 6.76 14.69 8.23
CA SER A 136 7.62 14.88 7.05
C SER A 136 7.97 16.33 6.77
N LYS A 137 7.15 17.28 7.26
CA LYS A 137 7.41 18.72 7.23
C LYS A 137 8.19 19.23 8.45
N GLY A 138 8.64 18.34 9.33
CA GLY A 138 9.34 18.69 10.54
C GLY A 138 8.44 19.21 11.66
N ILE A 139 7.13 18.99 11.57
CA ILE A 139 6.14 19.44 12.55
C ILE A 139 5.78 18.26 13.46
N ASP A 140 6.06 18.40 14.77
CA ASP A 140 5.64 17.41 15.76
C ASP A 140 4.18 17.65 16.16
N TYR A 141 3.30 16.77 15.71
CA TYR A 141 1.87 16.84 16.01
C TYR A 141 1.56 16.75 17.51
N ARG A 142 2.44 16.13 18.31
CA ARG A 142 2.27 16.00 19.77
C ARG A 142 2.39 17.36 20.43
N MET A 143 3.38 18.15 20.03
CA MET A 143 3.54 19.52 20.51
C MET A 143 2.32 20.39 20.15
N LEU A 144 1.76 20.22 18.94
CA LEU A 144 0.53 20.91 18.56
C LEU A 144 -0.67 20.50 19.44
N ARG A 145 -0.79 19.21 19.76
CA ARG A 145 -1.84 18.72 20.68
C ARG A 145 -1.66 19.24 22.10
N GLU A 146 -0.42 19.32 22.59
CA GLU A 146 -0.10 19.82 23.92
C GLU A 146 -0.28 21.34 24.03
N SER A 147 -0.20 22.07 22.93
CA SER A 147 -0.34 23.54 22.89
C SER A 147 -1.78 24.02 22.92
N VAL A 148 -2.76 23.16 22.79
CA VAL A 148 -4.18 23.50 22.74
C VAL A 148 -4.95 22.82 23.87
N ASN A 149 -6.09 23.43 24.24
CA ASN A 149 -7.07 22.81 25.13
C ASN A 149 -8.28 22.34 24.30
N ILE A 150 -8.58 21.04 24.34
CA ILE A 150 -9.74 20.48 23.67
C ILE A 150 -10.98 20.79 24.51
N VAL A 151 -11.89 21.58 23.94
CA VAL A 151 -13.14 22.01 24.61
C VAL A 151 -14.23 20.98 24.40
N LYS A 152 -14.40 20.49 23.19
CA LYS A 152 -15.43 19.49 22.84
C LYS A 152 -14.99 18.69 21.62
N GLU A 153 -15.33 17.42 21.62
CA GLU A 153 -15.09 16.52 20.51
C GLU A 153 -16.39 15.83 20.10
N LEU A 154 -16.60 15.73 18.79
CA LEU A 154 -17.62 14.93 18.17
C LEU A 154 -16.95 13.82 17.37
N PRO A 155 -16.87 12.59 17.89
CA PRO A 155 -16.19 11.48 17.24
C PRO A 155 -16.77 11.14 15.87
N PHE A 156 -15.98 10.51 15.01
CA PHE A 156 -16.45 10.03 13.71
C PHE A 156 -17.61 9.05 13.86
N SER A 157 -18.62 9.18 13.02
CA SER A 157 -19.68 8.19 12.89
C SER A 157 -19.92 7.86 11.42
N THR A 158 -20.24 6.61 11.14
CA THR A 158 -20.53 6.12 9.78
C THR A 158 -21.79 6.75 9.19
N GLU A 159 -22.70 7.20 10.03
CA GLU A 159 -23.93 7.90 9.63
C GLU A 159 -23.63 9.34 9.20
N ARG A 160 -22.87 10.08 10.03
CA ARG A 160 -22.50 11.48 9.75
C ARG A 160 -21.37 11.61 8.75
N LYS A 161 -20.46 10.63 8.70
CA LYS A 161 -19.26 10.59 7.86
C LYS A 161 -18.29 11.76 8.10
N TYR A 162 -18.31 12.36 9.28
CA TYR A 162 -17.37 13.38 9.70
C TYR A 162 -17.07 13.29 11.19
N MET A 163 -15.97 13.92 11.58
CA MET A 163 -15.51 14.18 12.94
C MET A 163 -15.31 15.69 13.11
N ALA A 164 -15.56 16.19 14.32
CA ALA A 164 -15.36 17.61 14.64
C ALA A 164 -14.69 17.75 16.02
N THR A 165 -13.81 18.74 16.16
CA THR A 165 -13.12 19.04 17.42
C THR A 165 -13.09 20.55 17.62
N ILE A 166 -13.49 21.02 18.80
CA ILE A 166 -13.37 22.41 19.22
C ILE A 166 -12.18 22.54 20.15
N VAL A 167 -11.29 23.46 19.84
CA VAL A 167 -10.09 23.75 20.65
C VAL A 167 -9.98 25.22 20.98
N GLU A 168 -9.32 25.54 22.09
CA GLU A 168 -8.72 26.85 22.30
C GLU A 168 -7.44 26.88 21.46
N SER A 169 -7.48 27.63 20.34
CA SER A 169 -6.48 27.51 19.28
C SER A 169 -5.17 28.19 19.64
N ALA A 170 -4.06 27.51 19.39
CA ALA A 170 -2.73 28.12 19.42
C ALA A 170 -2.41 28.83 18.08
N ALA A 171 -3.01 28.38 16.98
CA ALA A 171 -2.84 29.00 15.65
C ALA A 171 -3.57 30.34 15.52
N ILE A 172 -4.67 30.54 16.27
CA ILE A 172 -5.44 31.78 16.34
C ILE A 172 -5.59 32.14 17.84
N PRO A 173 -4.66 32.92 18.41
CA PRO A 173 -4.66 33.23 19.84
C PRO A 173 -5.99 33.86 20.30
N ASP A 174 -6.38 33.55 21.53
CA ASP A 174 -7.60 34.02 22.19
C ASP A 174 -8.92 33.68 21.48
N LYS A 175 -8.91 32.72 20.55
CA LYS A 175 -10.10 32.24 19.87
C LYS A 175 -10.28 30.73 20.04
N LYS A 176 -11.56 30.31 20.08
CA LYS A 176 -11.91 28.91 19.89
C LYS A 176 -12.07 28.62 18.41
N VAL A 177 -11.57 27.49 17.97
CA VAL A 177 -11.69 27.05 16.58
C VAL A 177 -12.32 25.67 16.53
N LEU A 178 -13.32 25.56 15.69
CA LEU A 178 -13.94 24.30 15.31
C LEU A 178 -13.23 23.77 14.08
N TYR A 179 -12.66 22.57 14.18
CA TYR A 179 -12.12 21.81 13.07
C TYR A 179 -13.04 20.66 12.70
N VAL A 180 -13.32 20.49 11.41
CA VAL A 180 -14.17 19.42 10.89
C VAL A 180 -13.43 18.70 9.77
N LYS A 181 -13.47 17.36 9.78
CA LYS A 181 -12.96 16.54 8.67
C LYS A 181 -13.88 15.35 8.41
N GLY A 182 -13.95 14.89 7.18
CA GLY A 182 -14.76 13.74 6.79
C GLY A 182 -14.81 13.53 5.28
N ALA A 183 -15.89 12.90 4.82
CA ALA A 183 -16.13 12.71 3.40
C ALA A 183 -16.23 14.08 2.70
N PRO A 184 -15.41 14.35 1.67
CA PRO A 184 -15.30 15.70 1.08
C PRO A 184 -16.63 16.26 0.61
N GLU A 185 -17.47 15.44 0.01
CA GLU A 185 -18.80 15.83 -0.46
C GLU A 185 -19.74 16.26 0.68
N ILE A 186 -19.60 15.61 1.85
CA ILE A 186 -20.38 15.96 3.04
C ILE A 186 -19.84 17.27 3.63
N ILE A 187 -18.51 17.36 3.81
CA ILE A 187 -17.88 18.57 4.37
C ILE A 187 -18.18 19.77 3.51
N PHE A 188 -18.03 19.67 2.18
CA PHE A 188 -18.33 20.76 1.27
C PHE A 188 -19.80 21.23 1.37
N ASN A 189 -20.75 20.28 1.44
CA ASN A 189 -22.17 20.59 1.51
C ASN A 189 -22.59 21.27 2.82
N ILE A 190 -21.92 20.99 3.94
CA ILE A 190 -22.21 21.64 5.23
C ILE A 190 -21.51 22.99 5.39
N CYS A 191 -20.52 23.30 4.56
CA CYS A 191 -19.83 24.58 4.56
C CYS A 191 -20.70 25.66 3.90
N LYS A 192 -20.82 26.83 4.55
CA LYS A 192 -21.46 28.02 3.98
C LYS A 192 -20.48 28.96 3.29
N ILE A 193 -19.20 28.84 3.62
CA ILE A 193 -18.13 29.64 3.05
C ILE A 193 -17.19 28.72 2.26
N SER A 194 -16.98 29.06 0.99
CA SER A 194 -16.03 28.35 0.14
C SER A 194 -15.48 29.29 -0.91
N ASP A 195 -14.16 29.25 -1.12
CA ASP A 195 -13.44 30.02 -2.15
C ASP A 195 -13.38 29.25 -3.48
N VAL A 196 -14.04 28.09 -3.57
CA VAL A 196 -14.09 27.23 -4.75
C VAL A 196 -15.54 26.82 -5.04
N ASP A 197 -15.85 26.66 -6.31
CA ASP A 197 -17.16 26.14 -6.73
C ASP A 197 -17.25 24.61 -6.62
N LYS A 198 -18.46 24.10 -6.49
CA LYS A 198 -18.72 22.65 -6.36
C LYS A 198 -18.22 21.86 -7.56
N GLY A 199 -18.35 22.39 -8.76
CA GLY A 199 -17.93 21.69 -9.99
C GLY A 199 -16.41 21.43 -10.02
N THR A 200 -15.61 22.35 -9.50
CA THR A 200 -14.17 22.19 -9.37
C THR A 200 -13.82 21.12 -8.32
N VAL A 201 -14.52 21.12 -7.18
CA VAL A 201 -14.35 20.09 -6.14
C VAL A 201 -14.71 18.71 -6.68
N ASP A 202 -15.87 18.57 -7.34
CA ASP A 202 -16.33 17.30 -7.90
C ASP A 202 -15.37 16.75 -8.96
N LYS A 203 -14.83 17.58 -9.84
CA LYS A 203 -13.80 17.17 -10.82
C LYS A 203 -12.54 16.67 -10.14
N GLN A 204 -12.09 17.34 -9.10
CA GLN A 204 -10.91 16.91 -8.35
C GLN A 204 -11.15 15.57 -7.65
N LEU A 205 -12.34 15.38 -7.07
CA LEU A 205 -12.71 14.11 -6.44
C LEU A 205 -12.75 12.95 -7.44
N ILE A 206 -13.30 13.16 -8.64
CA ILE A 206 -13.27 12.17 -9.72
C ILE A 206 -11.84 11.79 -10.06
N THR A 207 -10.95 12.77 -10.22
CA THR A 207 -9.51 12.52 -10.49
C THR A 207 -8.87 11.67 -9.41
N TYR A 208 -9.16 11.91 -8.14
CA TYR A 208 -8.63 11.10 -7.04
C TYR A 208 -9.25 9.70 -7.00
N GLN A 209 -10.56 9.57 -7.31
CA GLN A 209 -11.23 8.27 -7.40
C GLN A 209 -10.69 7.40 -8.53
N GLU A 210 -10.40 7.98 -9.70
CA GLU A 210 -9.77 7.29 -10.82
C GLU A 210 -8.38 6.75 -10.47
N ARG A 211 -7.67 7.45 -9.57
CA ARG A 211 -6.38 7.03 -9.01
C ARG A 211 -6.53 6.16 -7.75
N ALA A 212 -7.76 5.72 -7.43
CA ALA A 212 -8.08 4.87 -6.29
C ALA A 212 -7.59 5.41 -4.93
N MET A 213 -7.57 6.73 -4.78
CA MET A 213 -7.15 7.40 -3.55
C MET A 213 -8.32 7.53 -2.57
N ARG A 214 -8.03 7.45 -1.29
CA ARG A 214 -8.95 7.85 -0.24
C ARG A 214 -8.86 9.36 -0.08
N THR A 215 -10.02 10.01 0.08
CA THR A 215 -10.09 11.47 0.21
C THR A 215 -10.69 11.88 1.53
N LEU A 216 -10.14 12.94 2.12
CA LEU A 216 -10.69 13.63 3.29
C LEU A 216 -10.89 15.10 2.95
N GLY A 217 -12.10 15.59 3.14
CA GLY A 217 -12.40 17.02 3.16
C GLY A 217 -12.15 17.59 4.55
N PHE A 218 -11.71 18.84 4.64
CA PHE A 218 -11.49 19.52 5.90
C PHE A 218 -11.95 20.97 5.83
N ALA A 219 -12.43 21.44 6.97
CA ALA A 219 -13.02 22.76 7.15
C ALA A 219 -12.77 23.27 8.56
N TYR A 220 -12.93 24.58 8.76
CA TYR A 220 -12.82 25.21 10.07
C TYR A 220 -13.82 26.34 10.24
N GLN A 221 -14.04 26.73 11.49
CA GLN A 221 -14.78 27.93 11.86
C GLN A 221 -14.14 28.54 13.11
N VAL A 222 -13.88 29.85 13.08
CA VAL A 222 -13.53 30.62 14.28
C VAL A 222 -14.81 30.89 15.04
N LEU A 223 -14.84 30.55 16.32
CA LEU A 223 -16.04 30.70 17.17
C LEU A 223 -15.97 31.97 17.99
N GLU A 224 -17.07 32.66 18.09
CA GLU A 224 -17.29 33.72 19.09
C GLU A 224 -17.72 33.06 20.42
N ASN A 225 -17.65 33.83 21.53
CA ASN A 225 -17.72 33.28 22.89
C ASN A 225 -19.02 32.50 23.21
N ASP A 226 -20.12 32.76 22.49
CA ASP A 226 -21.46 32.16 22.75
C ASP A 226 -21.94 31.22 21.63
N ASP A 227 -21.05 30.88 20.65
CA ASP A 227 -21.45 30.03 19.53
C ASP A 227 -21.66 28.58 19.98
N THR A 228 -22.91 28.10 19.93
CA THR A 228 -23.25 26.68 20.08
C THR A 228 -23.20 26.01 18.71
N VAL A 229 -22.15 25.28 18.41
CA VAL A 229 -21.93 24.66 17.09
C VAL A 229 -22.08 23.15 17.08
N ILE A 230 -22.14 22.50 18.26
CA ILE A 230 -22.41 21.07 18.42
C ILE A 230 -23.51 20.87 19.44
N GLU A 231 -24.67 20.38 18.99
CA GLU A 231 -25.83 20.06 19.81
C GLU A 231 -26.40 18.70 19.41
N ASN A 232 -26.80 17.90 20.40
CA ASN A 232 -27.41 16.57 20.19
C ASN A 232 -26.59 15.69 19.20
N ASP A 233 -25.29 15.67 19.36
CA ASP A 233 -24.32 14.94 18.50
C ASP A 233 -24.39 15.33 17.00
N LYS A 234 -24.83 16.54 16.72
CA LYS A 234 -24.85 17.12 15.36
C LYS A 234 -24.16 18.46 15.32
N LEU A 235 -23.57 18.74 14.18
CA LEU A 235 -22.94 20.02 13.90
C LEU A 235 -24.00 21.03 13.44
N ILE A 236 -24.07 22.20 14.14
CA ILE A 236 -24.94 23.32 13.82
C ILE A 236 -24.12 24.53 13.35
N ALA A 237 -22.94 24.29 12.74
CA ALA A 237 -22.03 25.34 12.35
C ALA A 237 -22.65 26.32 11.34
N GLY A 238 -22.67 27.60 11.69
CA GLY A 238 -23.29 28.65 10.87
C GLY A 238 -22.36 29.25 9.80
N SER A 239 -21.04 29.22 10.01
CA SER A 239 -20.03 29.88 9.17
C SER A 239 -18.81 28.98 8.92
N LEU A 240 -19.07 27.68 8.73
CA LEU A 240 -18.01 26.71 8.44
C LEU A 240 -17.38 27.02 7.06
N HIS A 241 -16.08 27.19 7.04
CA HIS A 241 -15.29 27.50 5.85
C HIS A 241 -14.59 26.24 5.33
N PHE A 242 -14.84 25.88 4.08
CA PHE A 242 -14.20 24.76 3.42
C PHE A 242 -12.74 25.10 3.12
N ILE A 243 -11.80 24.32 3.66
CA ILE A 243 -10.36 24.52 3.43
C ILE A 243 -9.92 23.78 2.19
N GLY A 244 -10.21 22.47 2.11
CA GLY A 244 -9.69 21.67 1.01
C GLY A 244 -9.89 20.18 1.15
N ILE A 245 -9.11 19.43 0.36
CA ILE A 245 -9.15 17.98 0.25
C ILE A 245 -7.74 17.42 0.39
N ALA A 246 -7.58 16.39 1.22
CA ALA A 246 -6.39 15.54 1.26
C ALA A 246 -6.65 14.24 0.53
N ALA A 247 -5.77 13.85 -0.38
CA ALA A 247 -5.79 12.57 -1.08
C ALA A 247 -4.71 11.65 -0.50
N ILE A 248 -5.12 10.44 -0.14
CA ILE A 248 -4.32 9.51 0.65
C ILE A 248 -4.33 8.15 -0.04
N ALA A 249 -3.16 7.56 -0.22
CA ALA A 249 -3.01 6.26 -0.87
C ALA A 249 -1.96 5.39 -0.18
N ASP A 250 -2.07 4.09 -0.39
CA ASP A 250 -1.01 3.13 -0.08
C ASP A 250 -0.06 3.07 -1.28
N LEU A 251 1.10 3.68 -1.14
CA LEU A 251 2.03 3.89 -2.24
C LEU A 251 2.70 2.60 -2.68
N VAL A 252 2.89 2.45 -3.99
CA VAL A 252 3.71 1.39 -4.57
C VAL A 252 5.14 1.49 -4.04
N ARG A 253 5.76 0.35 -3.78
CA ARG A 253 7.17 0.29 -3.38
C ARG A 253 8.06 0.68 -4.56
N ALA A 254 9.12 1.44 -4.28
CA ALA A 254 9.99 2.00 -5.31
C ALA A 254 10.70 0.95 -6.17
N ASP A 255 10.93 -0.25 -5.62
CA ASP A 255 11.62 -1.36 -6.29
C ASP A 255 10.70 -2.20 -7.19
N VAL A 256 9.38 -2.15 -6.98
CA VAL A 256 8.40 -3.01 -7.67
C VAL A 256 8.33 -2.76 -9.19
N PRO A 257 8.27 -1.54 -9.71
CA PRO A 257 8.18 -1.33 -11.17
C PRO A 257 9.34 -1.96 -11.95
N ASN A 258 10.56 -1.88 -11.40
CA ASN A 258 11.72 -2.51 -12.02
C ASN A 258 11.66 -4.04 -11.94
N ALA A 259 11.26 -4.59 -10.79
CA ALA A 259 11.09 -6.05 -10.62
C ALA A 259 10.04 -6.62 -11.58
N VAL A 260 8.91 -5.92 -11.75
CA VAL A 260 7.86 -6.29 -12.71
C VAL A 260 8.42 -6.30 -14.14
N LYS A 261 9.15 -5.26 -14.53
CA LYS A 261 9.77 -5.16 -15.85
C LYS A 261 10.77 -6.31 -16.10
N GLU A 262 11.57 -6.67 -15.12
CA GLU A 262 12.50 -7.81 -15.22
C GLU A 262 11.74 -9.12 -15.41
N CYS A 263 10.66 -9.36 -14.67
CA CYS A 263 9.84 -10.56 -14.83
C CYS A 263 9.21 -10.64 -16.23
N LEU A 264 8.62 -9.55 -16.72
CA LEU A 264 8.02 -9.50 -18.05
C LEU A 264 9.07 -9.74 -19.16
N ASN A 265 10.26 -9.17 -19.04
CA ASN A 265 11.36 -9.38 -19.96
C ASN A 265 11.86 -10.84 -19.95
N ALA A 266 11.72 -11.54 -18.82
CA ALA A 266 12.03 -12.96 -18.68
C ALA A 266 10.89 -13.87 -19.21
N GLY A 267 9.81 -13.30 -19.75
CA GLY A 267 8.64 -14.06 -20.24
C GLY A 267 7.71 -14.56 -19.13
N ILE A 268 7.84 -14.02 -17.91
CA ILE A 268 6.99 -14.37 -16.77
C ILE A 268 5.79 -13.42 -16.71
N ASN A 269 4.59 -13.97 -16.73
CA ASN A 269 3.37 -13.18 -16.57
C ASN A 269 3.12 -12.87 -15.09
N ILE A 270 2.70 -11.64 -14.80
CA ILE A 270 2.33 -11.23 -13.44
C ILE A 270 0.83 -11.00 -13.37
N LYS A 271 0.19 -11.51 -12.32
CA LYS A 271 -1.22 -11.30 -12.03
C LYS A 271 -1.38 -10.73 -10.63
N ILE A 272 -2.12 -9.64 -10.50
CA ILE A 272 -2.47 -9.05 -9.21
C ILE A 272 -3.71 -9.77 -8.70
N VAL A 273 -3.63 -10.32 -7.50
CA VAL A 273 -4.76 -10.94 -6.79
C VAL A 273 -5.06 -10.06 -5.58
N THR A 274 -6.23 -9.45 -5.54
CA THR A 274 -6.59 -8.50 -4.48
C THR A 274 -8.09 -8.51 -4.21
N GLY A 275 -8.48 -8.24 -2.98
CA GLY A 275 -9.87 -7.99 -2.60
C GLY A 275 -10.32 -6.53 -2.83
N ASP A 276 -9.45 -5.67 -3.37
CA ASP A 276 -9.79 -4.28 -3.67
C ASP A 276 -10.71 -4.16 -4.90
N THR A 277 -11.22 -2.94 -5.11
CA THR A 277 -12.02 -2.65 -6.30
C THR A 277 -11.19 -2.76 -7.58
N PRO A 278 -11.82 -3.10 -8.72
CA PRO A 278 -11.13 -3.13 -10.02
C PRO A 278 -10.40 -1.82 -10.36
N GLY A 279 -10.94 -0.67 -9.98
CA GLY A 279 -10.30 0.64 -10.16
C GLY A 279 -8.95 0.75 -9.45
N THR A 280 -8.90 0.30 -8.19
CA THR A 280 -7.66 0.27 -7.40
C THR A 280 -6.62 -0.67 -8.03
N ALA A 281 -7.05 -1.86 -8.46
CA ALA A 281 -6.16 -2.84 -9.08
C ALA A 281 -5.58 -2.32 -10.41
N LYS A 282 -6.40 -1.67 -11.25
CA LYS A 282 -5.96 -1.02 -12.50
C LYS A 282 -4.94 0.07 -12.25
N GLU A 283 -5.19 0.94 -11.27
CA GLU A 283 -4.27 2.04 -10.97
C GLU A 283 -2.91 1.52 -10.49
N ILE A 284 -2.88 0.54 -9.61
CA ILE A 284 -1.64 -0.12 -9.20
C ILE A 284 -0.98 -0.80 -10.40
N GLY A 285 -1.75 -1.52 -11.22
CA GLY A 285 -1.26 -2.14 -12.46
C GLY A 285 -0.61 -1.13 -13.41
N ARG A 286 -1.20 0.07 -13.54
CA ARG A 286 -0.65 1.18 -14.34
C ARG A 286 0.67 1.69 -13.77
N GLN A 287 0.74 1.92 -12.46
CA GLN A 287 1.95 2.42 -11.78
C GLN A 287 3.13 1.45 -11.86
N ILE A 288 2.87 0.14 -11.88
CA ILE A 288 3.92 -0.88 -11.98
C ILE A 288 4.19 -1.37 -13.42
N GLY A 289 3.49 -0.82 -14.42
CA GLY A 289 3.67 -1.15 -15.82
C GLY A 289 3.02 -2.45 -16.29
N LEU A 290 2.05 -2.98 -15.53
CA LEU A 290 1.24 -4.15 -15.91
C LEU A 290 -0.03 -3.79 -16.68
N TRP A 291 -0.57 -2.60 -16.49
CA TRP A 291 -1.79 -2.12 -17.13
C TRP A 291 -1.48 -0.96 -18.04
N SER A 292 -1.90 -1.08 -19.31
CA SER A 292 -1.70 -0.07 -20.35
C SER A 292 -3.03 0.49 -20.85
N SER A 293 -2.99 1.51 -21.66
CA SER A 293 -4.18 2.10 -22.32
C SER A 293 -4.85 1.15 -23.32
N THR A 294 -4.17 0.08 -23.74
CA THR A 294 -4.68 -0.94 -24.66
C THR A 294 -5.40 -2.09 -23.94
N ASP A 295 -5.24 -2.18 -22.62
CA ASP A 295 -5.89 -3.22 -21.82
C ASP A 295 -7.37 -2.88 -21.60
N THR A 296 -8.20 -3.93 -21.55
CA THR A 296 -9.64 -3.84 -21.37
C THR A 296 -10.09 -4.64 -20.14
N ASP A 297 -11.34 -4.47 -19.75
CA ASP A 297 -11.92 -5.19 -18.60
C ASP A 297 -11.89 -6.72 -18.75
N ASN A 298 -11.68 -7.25 -19.97
CA ASN A 298 -11.45 -8.68 -20.21
C ASN A 298 -10.14 -9.19 -19.60
N ASN A 299 -9.21 -8.29 -19.20
CA ASN A 299 -7.98 -8.64 -18.51
C ASN A 299 -8.18 -8.77 -16.99
N ILE A 300 -9.41 -8.53 -16.50
CA ILE A 300 -9.82 -8.69 -15.11
C ILE A 300 -10.67 -9.96 -14.98
N ILE A 301 -10.32 -10.80 -14.02
CA ILE A 301 -11.02 -12.06 -13.74
C ILE A 301 -11.73 -11.93 -12.39
#